data_33cc79f66804a60ea49266f40b5c8c1f
#
_entry.id   33cc79f66804a60ea49266f40b5c8c1f
#
_cell.length_a   1.000
_cell.length_b   1.000
_cell.length_c   1.000
_cell.angle_alpha   90.00
_cell.angle_beta   90.00
_cell.angle_gamma   90.00
#
_symmetry.space_group_name_H-M   'P 1'
#
loop_
_entity.id
_entity.type
_entity.pdbx_description
1 polymer ?
#
loop_
_entity_poly.entity_id
_entity_poly.type
_entity_poly.pdbx_seq_one_letter_code
_entity_poly.pdbx_strand_id
1 'polypeptide(L)'
;MAHEVVGQLLAEGLRFGIVVSRFNELVTRRLLSGALDALKRHGARDEDITIVWVPGSFEIPLIARKLAEGGKYNAIICLGCIIRGDTPHFEYVASETAKGIAQVALTTGVPTIFGVVTADDLHQALERAGGKQGNRGADAALAAIEMANVLRSL
;
A
#
# COMPACT_ATOMS: atom_id res chain seq x y z
N MET A 1 14.26 6.17 -32.38
CA MET A 1 13.93 5.16 -31.36
C MET A 1 13.06 5.77 -30.27
N ALA A 2 12.19 4.95 -29.70
CA ALA A 2 11.35 5.43 -28.59
C ALA A 2 12.19 5.67 -27.35
N HIS A 3 11.81 6.63 -26.56
CA HIS A 3 12.40 6.89 -25.25
C HIS A 3 11.58 6.15 -24.19
N GLU A 4 12.18 5.18 -23.53
CA GLU A 4 11.52 4.39 -22.50
C GLU A 4 11.90 4.88 -21.11
N VAL A 5 10.91 4.99 -20.23
CA VAL A 5 11.12 5.31 -18.82
C VAL A 5 10.70 4.10 -18.01
N VAL A 6 11.64 3.52 -17.28
CA VAL A 6 11.39 2.36 -16.41
C VAL A 6 11.93 2.71 -15.02
N GLY A 7 11.07 2.59 -14.00
CA GLY A 7 11.48 2.84 -12.63
C GLY A 7 12.34 1.71 -12.09
N GLN A 8 13.51 2.04 -11.58
CA GLN A 8 14.39 1.06 -10.98
C GLN A 8 13.85 0.65 -9.60
N LEU A 9 14.20 -0.57 -9.18
CA LEU A 9 13.78 -1.08 -7.87
C LEU A 9 14.82 -0.76 -6.80
N LEU A 10 15.18 0.51 -6.70
CA LEU A 10 16.12 1.03 -5.72
C LEU A 10 15.39 2.00 -4.80
N ALA A 11 15.31 1.65 -3.53
CA ALA A 11 14.60 2.45 -2.53
C ALA A 11 15.52 3.39 -1.77
N GLU A 12 16.83 3.32 -1.98
CA GLU A 12 17.78 4.15 -1.27
C GLU A 12 17.48 5.64 -1.48
N GLY A 13 17.36 6.37 -0.37
CA GLY A 13 17.05 7.79 -0.41
C GLY A 13 15.58 8.13 -0.58
N LEU A 14 14.72 7.14 -0.81
CA LEU A 14 13.28 7.35 -0.90
C LEU A 14 12.63 7.26 0.49
N ARG A 15 11.57 8.03 0.67
CA ARG A 15 10.81 8.06 1.91
C ARG A 15 9.40 7.53 1.67
N PHE A 16 8.94 6.67 2.56
CA PHE A 16 7.66 5.98 2.41
C PHE A 16 6.77 6.19 3.62
N GLY A 17 5.49 6.45 3.34
CA GLY A 17 4.44 6.39 4.35
C GLY A 17 3.66 5.11 4.15
N ILE A 18 3.39 4.38 5.22
CA ILE A 18 2.58 3.16 5.17
C ILE A 18 1.36 3.39 6.04
N VAL A 19 0.18 3.24 5.47
CA VAL A 19 -1.08 3.29 6.20
C VAL A 19 -1.61 1.87 6.29
N VAL A 20 -1.78 1.35 7.48
CA VAL A 20 -2.19 -0.03 7.69
C VAL A 20 -3.41 -0.10 8.59
N SER A 21 -4.42 -0.86 8.20
CA SER A 21 -5.65 -1.01 8.97
C SER A 21 -5.49 -2.05 10.07
N ARG A 22 -6.13 -1.78 11.22
CA ARG A 22 -6.10 -2.70 12.36
C ARG A 22 -7.12 -3.82 12.21
N PHE A 23 -8.25 -3.55 11.60
CA PHE A 23 -9.26 -4.58 11.39
C PHE A 23 -8.69 -5.69 10.51
N ASN A 24 -8.90 -6.94 10.92
CA ASN A 24 -8.24 -8.13 10.34
C ASN A 24 -6.72 -8.09 10.54
N GLU A 25 -6.31 -7.78 11.75
CA GLU A 25 -4.91 -7.53 12.09
C GLU A 25 -3.98 -8.72 11.82
N LEU A 26 -4.47 -9.95 11.97
CA LEU A 26 -3.69 -11.14 11.62
C LEU A 26 -3.17 -11.05 10.19
N VAL A 27 -4.01 -10.60 9.27
CA VAL A 27 -3.64 -10.46 7.86
C VAL A 27 -2.81 -9.20 7.63
N THR A 28 -3.26 -8.05 8.16
CA THR A 28 -2.60 -6.79 7.88
C THR A 28 -1.20 -6.70 8.47
N ARG A 29 -0.93 -7.38 9.60
CA ARG A 29 0.43 -7.45 10.12
C ARG A 29 1.36 -8.22 9.20
N ARG A 30 0.86 -9.26 8.55
CA ARG A 30 1.64 -10.02 7.58
C ARG A 30 1.90 -9.21 6.32
N LEU A 31 0.92 -8.42 5.88
CA LEU A 31 1.11 -7.51 4.77
C LEU A 31 2.17 -6.47 5.10
N LEU A 32 2.11 -5.90 6.29
CA LEU A 32 3.09 -4.92 6.75
C LEU A 32 4.49 -5.53 6.81
N SER A 33 4.62 -6.72 7.36
CA SER A 33 5.90 -7.43 7.41
C SER A 33 6.48 -7.63 6.02
N GLY A 34 5.65 -8.05 5.07
CA GLY A 34 6.08 -8.22 3.68
C GLY A 34 6.51 -6.91 3.03
N ALA A 35 5.77 -5.84 3.28
CA ALA A 35 6.10 -4.53 2.73
C ALA A 35 7.44 -4.02 3.30
N LEU A 36 7.62 -4.12 4.62
CA LEU A 36 8.86 -3.68 5.27
C LEU A 36 10.07 -4.48 4.78
N ASP A 37 9.92 -5.79 4.67
CA ASP A 37 10.98 -6.64 4.16
C ASP A 37 11.38 -6.24 2.74
N ALA A 38 10.40 -6.03 1.86
CA ALA A 38 10.66 -5.64 0.48
C ALA A 38 11.35 -4.27 0.41
N LEU A 39 10.89 -3.29 1.18
CA LEU A 39 11.51 -1.97 1.21
C LEU A 39 12.96 -2.05 1.65
N LYS A 40 13.23 -2.77 2.73
CA LYS A 40 14.59 -2.87 3.29
C LYS A 40 15.54 -3.62 2.38
N ARG A 41 15.07 -4.70 1.75
CA ARG A 41 15.89 -5.46 0.80
C ARG A 41 16.28 -4.63 -0.43
N HIS A 42 15.50 -3.60 -0.74
CA HIS A 42 15.79 -2.73 -1.87
C HIS A 42 16.44 -1.41 -1.46
N GLY A 43 16.88 -1.30 -0.21
CA GLY A 43 17.73 -0.21 0.24
C GLY A 43 17.07 0.86 1.09
N ALA A 44 15.80 0.72 1.44
CA ALA A 44 15.13 1.70 2.32
C ALA A 44 15.66 1.58 3.75
N ARG A 45 15.78 2.72 4.43
CA ARG A 45 16.22 2.77 5.82
C ARG A 45 15.01 2.93 6.73
N ASP A 46 15.13 2.42 7.96
CA ASP A 46 14.03 2.51 8.93
C ASP A 46 13.59 3.94 9.18
N GLU A 47 14.53 4.87 9.28
CA GLU A 47 14.21 6.29 9.52
C GLU A 47 13.47 6.97 8.37
N ASP A 48 13.44 6.35 7.20
CA ASP A 48 12.74 6.85 6.03
C ASP A 48 11.36 6.23 5.85
N ILE A 49 10.93 5.41 6.80
CA ILE A 49 9.63 4.73 6.75
C ILE A 49 8.78 5.17 7.94
N THR A 50 7.59 5.67 7.67
CA THR A 50 6.60 6.03 8.70
C THR A 50 5.40 5.10 8.58
N ILE A 51 5.01 4.48 9.67
CA ILE A 51 3.87 3.56 9.71
C ILE A 51 2.75 4.21 10.53
N VAL A 52 1.57 4.31 9.93
CA VAL A 52 0.39 4.84 10.61
C VAL A 52 -0.69 3.77 10.63
N TRP A 53 -1.14 3.41 11.83
CA TRP A 53 -2.24 2.46 12.01
C TRP A 53 -3.57 3.20 12.02
N VAL A 54 -4.56 2.66 11.29
CA VAL A 54 -5.93 3.19 11.27
C VAL A 54 -6.91 2.07 11.64
N PRO A 55 -8.15 2.42 12.08
CA PRO A 55 -9.09 1.39 12.53
C PRO A 55 -9.45 0.36 11.47
N GLY A 56 -9.83 0.80 10.28
CA GLY A 56 -10.26 -0.09 9.22
C GLY A 56 -9.84 0.42 7.86
N SER A 57 -10.13 -0.36 6.82
CA SER A 57 -9.76 0.01 5.45
C SER A 57 -10.47 1.28 4.98
N PHE A 58 -11.67 1.53 5.50
CA PHE A 58 -12.44 2.72 5.12
C PHE A 58 -11.74 4.02 5.52
N GLU A 59 -10.92 4.00 6.58
CA GLU A 59 -10.19 5.17 7.06
C GLU A 59 -8.83 5.38 6.38
N ILE A 60 -8.39 4.42 5.58
CA ILE A 60 -7.08 4.49 4.91
C ILE A 60 -6.96 5.74 4.01
N PRO A 61 -7.94 6.04 3.13
CA PRO A 61 -7.76 7.17 2.20
C PRO A 61 -7.55 8.51 2.88
N LEU A 62 -8.21 8.78 3.99
CA LEU A 62 -8.05 10.04 4.70
C LEU A 62 -6.60 10.24 5.18
N ILE A 63 -6.03 9.22 5.79
CA ILE A 63 -4.66 9.30 6.31
C ILE A 63 -3.65 9.30 5.17
N ALA A 64 -3.90 8.49 4.13
CA ALA A 64 -3.04 8.50 2.95
C ALA A 64 -2.96 9.90 2.34
N ARG A 65 -4.10 10.59 2.25
CA ARG A 65 -4.13 11.96 1.74
C ARG A 65 -3.31 12.92 2.62
N LYS A 66 -3.45 12.81 3.94
CA LYS A 66 -2.70 13.65 4.86
C LYS A 66 -1.20 13.48 4.69
N LEU A 67 -0.75 12.22 4.57
CA LEU A 67 0.67 11.93 4.37
C LEU A 67 1.15 12.45 3.02
N ALA A 68 0.36 12.24 1.97
CA ALA A 68 0.72 12.67 0.63
C ALA A 68 0.81 14.20 0.51
N GLU A 69 -0.14 14.92 1.11
CA GLU A 69 -0.16 16.38 1.07
C GLU A 69 1.00 17.02 1.83
N GLY A 70 1.58 16.31 2.78
CA GLY A 70 2.68 16.84 3.60
C GLY A 70 3.99 17.02 2.86
N GLY A 71 4.14 16.45 1.68
CA GLY A 71 5.34 16.60 0.85
C GLY A 71 6.57 15.86 1.36
N LYS A 72 6.42 15.00 2.35
CA LYS A 72 7.56 14.31 2.98
C LYS A 72 7.87 12.95 2.39
N TYR A 73 6.94 12.38 1.62
CA TYR A 73 7.05 10.99 1.15
C TYR A 73 7.05 10.92 -0.36
N ASN A 74 7.84 9.99 -0.87
CA ASN A 74 7.90 9.72 -2.32
C ASN A 74 6.78 8.78 -2.77
N ALA A 75 6.25 8.00 -1.84
CA ALA A 75 5.12 7.10 -2.11
C ALA A 75 4.40 6.76 -0.81
N ILE A 76 3.12 6.47 -0.93
CA ILE A 76 2.28 6.02 0.19
C ILE A 76 1.81 4.60 -0.12
N ILE A 77 1.98 3.70 0.82
CA ILE A 77 1.58 2.30 0.69
C ILE A 77 0.38 2.06 1.59
N CYS A 78 -0.74 1.62 1.01
CA CYS A 78 -1.97 1.39 1.75
C CYS A 78 -2.21 -0.11 1.91
N LEU A 79 -2.22 -0.57 3.16
CA LEU A 79 -2.37 -1.99 3.50
C LEU A 79 -3.63 -2.20 4.31
N GLY A 80 -4.48 -3.09 3.84
CA GLY A 80 -5.72 -3.41 4.52
C GLY A 80 -6.21 -4.79 4.13
N CYS A 81 -7.26 -5.23 4.78
CA CYS A 81 -7.88 -6.52 4.47
C CYS A 81 -9.38 -6.41 4.67
N ILE A 82 -10.13 -6.71 3.64
CA ILE A 82 -11.59 -6.67 3.65
C ILE A 82 -12.09 -8.07 3.29
N ILE A 83 -12.78 -8.70 4.24
CA ILE A 83 -13.29 -10.06 4.07
C ILE A 83 -14.79 -9.98 3.94
N ARG A 84 -15.33 -10.70 2.95
CA ARG A 84 -16.77 -10.76 2.70
C ARG A 84 -17.51 -11.35 3.90
N GLY A 85 -18.57 -10.66 4.32
CA GLY A 85 -19.46 -11.14 5.38
C GLY A 85 -20.82 -11.49 4.84
N ASP A 86 -21.80 -11.62 5.74
CA ASP A 86 -23.16 -12.01 5.41
C ASP A 86 -23.99 -10.87 4.81
N THR A 87 -23.48 -9.64 4.87
CA THR A 87 -24.21 -8.45 4.41
C THR A 87 -23.42 -7.76 3.30
N PRO A 88 -24.06 -6.81 2.56
CA PRO A 88 -23.35 -6.06 1.51
C PRO A 88 -22.32 -5.05 2.04
N HIS A 89 -22.05 -5.02 3.33
CA HIS A 89 -21.05 -4.13 3.94
C HIS A 89 -19.70 -4.21 3.23
N PHE A 90 -19.29 -5.43 2.83
CA PHE A 90 -18.06 -5.67 2.08
C PHE A 90 -17.97 -4.80 0.83
N GLU A 91 -19.08 -4.73 0.06
CA GLU A 91 -19.10 -3.99 -1.20
C GLU A 91 -18.87 -2.51 -0.98
N TYR A 92 -19.49 -1.93 0.04
CA TYR A 92 -19.34 -0.51 0.34
C TYR A 92 -17.91 -0.17 0.77
N VAL A 93 -17.35 -0.96 1.68
CA VAL A 93 -16.01 -0.70 2.19
C VAL A 93 -14.98 -0.89 1.08
N ALA A 94 -15.06 -1.97 0.33
CA ALA A 94 -14.11 -2.25 -0.75
C ALA A 94 -14.13 -1.18 -1.83
N SER A 95 -15.32 -0.82 -2.28
CA SER A 95 -15.50 0.17 -3.35
C SER A 95 -14.99 1.55 -2.95
N GLU A 96 -15.38 2.04 -1.77
CA GLU A 96 -14.98 3.37 -1.32
C GLU A 96 -13.49 3.43 -0.97
N THR A 97 -12.93 2.36 -0.41
CA THR A 97 -11.50 2.29 -0.13
C THR A 97 -10.70 2.39 -1.43
N ALA A 98 -11.06 1.62 -2.43
CA ALA A 98 -10.37 1.63 -3.72
C ALA A 98 -10.45 3.00 -4.40
N LYS A 99 -11.65 3.57 -4.46
CA LYS A 99 -11.84 4.91 -5.04
C LYS A 99 -11.05 5.96 -4.29
N GLY A 100 -11.09 5.93 -2.96
CA GLY A 100 -10.40 6.92 -2.15
C GLY A 100 -8.90 6.88 -2.34
N ILE A 101 -8.32 5.69 -2.38
CA ILE A 101 -6.88 5.54 -2.58
C ILE A 101 -6.47 6.04 -3.96
N ALA A 102 -7.23 5.67 -5.00
CA ALA A 102 -6.97 6.15 -6.37
C ALA A 102 -7.05 7.67 -6.45
N GLN A 103 -8.03 8.26 -5.77
CA GLN A 103 -8.22 9.70 -5.77
C GLN A 103 -7.07 10.45 -5.10
N VAL A 104 -6.50 9.89 -4.02
CA VAL A 104 -5.33 10.49 -3.37
C VAL A 104 -4.16 10.59 -4.35
N ALA A 105 -3.88 9.53 -5.08
CA ALA A 105 -2.79 9.53 -6.06
C ALA A 105 -3.00 10.61 -7.13
N LEU A 106 -4.21 10.67 -7.68
CA LEU A 106 -4.51 11.60 -8.77
C LEU A 106 -4.55 13.06 -8.33
N THR A 107 -5.04 13.34 -7.12
CA THR A 107 -5.15 14.74 -6.65
C THR A 107 -3.87 15.27 -6.06
N THR A 108 -3.02 14.42 -5.49
CA THR A 108 -1.76 14.85 -4.85
C THR A 108 -0.54 14.69 -5.74
N GLY A 109 -0.62 13.84 -6.75
CA GLY A 109 0.53 13.51 -7.59
C GLY A 109 1.56 12.61 -6.90
N VAL A 110 1.25 12.10 -5.71
CA VAL A 110 2.13 11.18 -4.98
C VAL A 110 1.63 9.76 -5.22
N PRO A 111 2.51 8.82 -5.63
CA PRO A 111 2.11 7.43 -5.79
C PRO A 111 1.46 6.91 -4.51
N THR A 112 0.24 6.44 -4.63
CA THR A 112 -0.53 5.90 -3.50
C THR A 112 -0.96 4.50 -3.90
N ILE A 113 -0.37 3.51 -3.27
CA ILE A 113 -0.41 2.13 -3.74
C ILE A 113 -1.48 1.33 -3.03
N PHE A 114 -2.28 0.62 -3.82
CA PHE A 114 -3.38 -0.20 -3.32
C PHE A 114 -2.87 -1.57 -2.92
N GLY A 115 -2.58 -1.74 -1.65
CA GLY A 115 -2.18 -3.03 -1.06
C GLY A 115 -3.27 -3.61 -0.18
N VAL A 116 -4.53 -3.36 -0.52
CA VAL A 116 -5.67 -3.86 0.25
C VAL A 116 -6.12 -5.19 -0.33
N VAL A 117 -6.12 -6.22 0.52
CA VAL A 117 -6.60 -7.54 0.15
C VAL A 117 -8.11 -7.59 0.31
N THR A 118 -8.81 -8.03 -0.73
CA THR A 118 -10.24 -8.33 -0.67
C THR A 118 -10.39 -9.83 -0.85
N ALA A 119 -11.13 -10.49 0.01
CA ALA A 119 -11.24 -11.94 0.00
C ALA A 119 -12.62 -12.39 0.45
N ASP A 120 -13.02 -13.60 0.04
CA ASP A 120 -14.29 -14.18 0.46
C ASP A 120 -14.21 -14.72 1.88
N ASP A 121 -13.04 -15.17 2.29
CA ASP A 121 -12.82 -15.71 3.65
C ASP A 121 -11.40 -15.48 4.12
N LEU A 122 -11.15 -15.82 5.38
CA LEU A 122 -9.83 -15.63 6.00
C LEU A 122 -8.73 -16.44 5.32
N HIS A 123 -9.08 -17.65 4.86
CA HIS A 123 -8.10 -18.50 4.19
C HIS A 123 -7.57 -17.84 2.91
N GLN A 124 -8.48 -17.31 2.08
CA GLN A 124 -8.07 -16.58 0.87
C GLN A 124 -7.20 -15.37 1.22
N ALA A 125 -7.56 -14.65 2.27
CA ALA A 125 -6.79 -13.48 2.69
C ALA A 125 -5.36 -13.87 3.09
N LEU A 126 -5.23 -14.94 3.88
CA LEU A 126 -3.91 -15.41 4.33
C LEU A 126 -3.05 -15.91 3.18
N GLU A 127 -3.66 -16.51 2.14
CA GLU A 127 -2.92 -16.94 0.96
C GLU A 127 -2.22 -15.75 0.27
N ARG A 128 -2.79 -14.55 0.39
CA ARG A 128 -2.29 -13.34 -0.24
C ARG A 128 -1.43 -12.48 0.70
N ALA A 129 -1.25 -12.95 1.93
CA ALA A 129 -0.45 -12.26 2.95
C ALA A 129 0.77 -13.08 3.37
N GLY A 130 1.45 -13.66 2.39
CA GLY A 130 2.63 -14.50 2.61
C GLY A 130 2.36 -15.99 2.49
N GLY A 131 1.16 -16.36 2.03
CA GLY A 131 0.80 -17.74 1.76
C GLY A 131 1.04 -18.14 0.31
N LYS A 132 0.20 -19.02 -0.20
CA LYS A 132 0.36 -19.64 -1.52
C LYS A 132 0.35 -18.64 -2.67
N GLN A 133 -0.38 -17.53 -2.53
CA GLN A 133 -0.51 -16.51 -3.57
C GLN A 133 0.47 -15.34 -3.38
N GLY A 134 1.52 -15.52 -2.60
CA GLY A 134 2.51 -14.48 -2.36
C GLY A 134 2.09 -13.50 -1.27
N ASN A 135 2.64 -12.29 -1.31
CA ASN A 135 2.36 -11.27 -0.31
C ASN A 135 2.04 -9.94 -1.00
N ARG A 136 0.78 -9.50 -0.88
CA ARG A 136 0.32 -8.25 -1.51
C ARG A 136 0.98 -7.01 -0.90
N GLY A 137 1.43 -7.11 0.36
CA GLY A 137 2.19 -6.03 0.98
C GLY A 137 3.56 -5.85 0.33
N ALA A 138 4.25 -6.96 0.08
CA ALA A 138 5.54 -6.94 -0.62
C ALA A 138 5.36 -6.41 -2.04
N ASP A 139 4.31 -6.87 -2.74
CA ASP A 139 4.01 -6.40 -4.10
C ASP A 139 3.76 -4.89 -4.12
N ALA A 140 3.00 -4.40 -3.14
CA ALA A 140 2.70 -2.97 -3.02
C ALA A 140 3.96 -2.16 -2.77
N ALA A 141 4.87 -2.66 -1.94
CA ALA A 141 6.14 -1.99 -1.69
C ALA A 141 6.98 -1.88 -2.96
N LEU A 142 7.06 -2.95 -3.75
CA LEU A 142 7.79 -2.90 -5.02
C LEU A 142 7.16 -1.91 -5.99
N ALA A 143 5.83 -1.88 -6.08
CA ALA A 143 5.13 -0.91 -6.92
C ALA A 143 5.40 0.52 -6.45
N ALA A 144 5.47 0.75 -5.14
CA ALA A 144 5.77 2.07 -4.59
C ALA A 144 7.17 2.53 -4.99
N ILE A 145 8.16 1.65 -4.90
CA ILE A 145 9.53 1.95 -5.30
C ILE A 145 9.58 2.29 -6.79
N GLU A 146 8.99 1.44 -7.60
CA GLU A 146 8.98 1.62 -9.06
C GLU A 146 8.32 2.94 -9.44
N MET A 147 7.13 3.22 -8.91
CA MET A 147 6.40 4.44 -9.25
C MET A 147 7.10 5.71 -8.78
N ALA A 148 7.72 5.68 -7.60
CA ALA A 148 8.49 6.82 -7.13
C ALA A 148 9.64 7.13 -8.10
N ASN A 149 10.32 6.10 -8.57
CA ASN A 149 11.44 6.27 -9.50
C ASN A 149 10.98 6.67 -10.90
N VAL A 150 9.84 6.17 -11.36
CA VAL A 150 9.25 6.62 -12.64
C VAL A 150 9.00 8.14 -12.59
N LEU A 151 8.35 8.62 -11.54
CA LEU A 151 8.03 10.04 -11.42
C LEU A 151 9.29 10.91 -11.36
N ARG A 152 10.34 10.44 -10.69
CA ARG A 152 11.59 11.18 -10.62
C ARG A 152 12.29 11.30 -11.97
N SER A 153 11.95 10.43 -12.91
CA SER A 153 12.54 10.41 -14.25
C SER A 153 11.74 11.20 -15.29
N LEU A 154 10.56 11.68 -14.91
CA LEU A 154 9.70 12.47 -15.81
C LEU A 154 9.90 14.00 -15.60
#